data_7efdf7193160d0d540469396f5afbdff
#
_entry.id   7efdf7193160d0d540469396f5afbdff
#
_cell.length_a   1.000
_cell.length_b   1.000
_cell.length_c   1.000
_cell.angle_alpha   90.00
_cell.angle_beta   90.00
_cell.angle_gamma   90.00
#
_symmetry.space_group_name_H-M   'P 1'
#
loop_
_entity.id
_entity.type
_entity.pdbx_description
1 polymer ?
#
loop_
_entity_poly.entity_id
_entity_poly.type
_entity_poly.pdbx_seq_one_letter_code
_entity_poly.pdbx_strand_id
1 'polypeptide(L)'
;MVKVGDVCPLFFSPIKNKFGLEMDYVQRFHTSDKIHIQVFASASEEVSVTLNNLVAETSTHVSLSTYNQNDNVLMYYAVLSGLDDAKYTVTVNGNASEPFEVCSSDIILEETTLIRYSHKSNNSAFDNIFWINDTQQVFEFRVEAGFKPEGYSSHISNEQYRNQMQEIEELYAVPYDVYTLTIGSSKGVPYWFAKHLNRILCLSMVEIDGTKFVRSEGSVPEITQVIESSQLFYISIALEQQYNDIAGIGGTPEPASPPLYGAFVINNATDGQLLQFKADKSAFTNVTTVEV
;
A
#
# COMPACT_ATOMS: atom_id res chain seq x y z
N MET A 1 -7.77 12.02 23.37
CA MET A 1 -8.15 10.62 22.98
C MET A 1 -7.01 10.04 22.15
N VAL A 2 -6.43 8.96 22.60
CA VAL A 2 -5.34 8.27 21.90
C VAL A 2 -5.92 7.33 20.84
N LYS A 3 -5.44 7.42 19.61
CA LYS A 3 -5.90 6.62 18.46
C LYS A 3 -4.70 6.06 17.69
N VAL A 4 -4.71 4.78 17.38
CA VAL A 4 -3.76 4.18 16.42
C VAL A 4 -4.19 4.52 15.01
N GLY A 5 -3.25 4.82 14.12
CA GLY A 5 -3.54 5.17 12.73
C GLY A 5 -4.32 4.07 11.99
N ASP A 6 -5.24 4.46 11.13
CA ASP A 6 -6.19 3.55 10.47
C ASP A 6 -5.54 2.56 9.51
N VAL A 7 -4.33 2.83 9.04
CA VAL A 7 -3.57 1.94 8.14
C VAL A 7 -2.28 1.42 8.81
N CYS A 8 -2.23 1.42 10.15
CA CYS A 8 -1.14 0.77 10.88
C CYS A 8 -1.13 -0.74 10.56
N PRO A 9 0.04 -1.35 10.30
CA PRO A 9 0.14 -2.77 9.98
C PRO A 9 -0.23 -3.71 11.12
N LEU A 10 -0.20 -3.23 12.37
CA LEU A 10 -0.64 -4.00 13.54
C LEU A 10 -2.13 -3.79 13.81
N PHE A 11 -2.77 -4.84 14.27
CA PHE A 11 -4.19 -4.85 14.54
C PHE A 11 -4.46 -4.69 16.03
N PHE A 12 -5.28 -3.69 16.33
CA PHE A 12 -5.81 -3.44 17.66
C PHE A 12 -7.31 -3.72 17.61
N SER A 13 -7.70 -4.96 17.90
CA SER A 13 -9.10 -5.34 17.87
C SER A 13 -9.85 -4.77 19.08
N PRO A 14 -10.84 -3.89 18.90
CA PRO A 14 -11.70 -3.45 20.00
C PRO A 14 -12.76 -4.49 20.35
N ILE A 15 -12.88 -5.53 19.54
CA ILE A 15 -13.93 -6.52 19.64
C ILE A 15 -13.34 -7.81 20.19
N LYS A 16 -13.37 -7.96 21.50
CA LYS A 16 -13.40 -9.31 22.06
C LYS A 16 -14.58 -10.01 21.38
N ASN A 17 -14.27 -11.14 20.76
CA ASN A 17 -15.22 -11.94 20.04
C ASN A 17 -16.58 -11.94 20.72
N LYS A 18 -17.59 -11.41 20.07
CA LYS A 18 -18.94 -11.27 20.58
C LYS A 18 -19.54 -12.60 21.06
N PHE A 19 -19.03 -13.71 20.55
CA PHE A 19 -19.49 -15.06 20.86
C PHE A 19 -18.56 -15.83 21.78
N GLY A 20 -17.51 -15.18 22.33
CA GLY A 20 -16.56 -15.84 23.26
C GLY A 20 -15.63 -16.86 22.60
N LEU A 21 -15.59 -16.90 21.27
CA LEU A 21 -14.66 -17.76 20.53
C LEU A 21 -13.35 -17.00 20.32
N GLU A 22 -12.24 -17.56 20.72
CA GLU A 22 -10.92 -17.01 20.42
C GLU A 22 -10.58 -17.26 18.95
N MET A 23 -9.98 -16.26 18.30
CA MET A 23 -9.43 -16.45 16.95
C MET A 23 -8.03 -17.01 17.06
N ASP A 24 -7.82 -18.18 16.50
CA ASP A 24 -6.49 -18.77 16.41
C ASP A 24 -5.77 -18.24 15.14
N TYR A 25 -5.54 -16.94 15.11
CA TYR A 25 -4.80 -16.28 14.04
C TYR A 25 -3.68 -15.42 14.63
N VAL A 26 -2.46 -15.65 14.15
CA VAL A 26 -1.29 -14.88 14.50
C VAL A 26 -0.71 -14.28 13.22
N GLN A 27 -0.66 -12.95 13.15
CA GLN A 27 -0.03 -12.25 12.03
C GLN A 27 1.46 -12.56 12.03
N ARG A 28 2.05 -12.79 10.87
CA ARG A 28 3.46 -13.14 10.73
C ARG A 28 4.26 -12.02 10.08
N PHE A 29 5.48 -11.82 10.56
CA PHE A 29 6.48 -10.93 9.99
C PHE A 29 7.81 -11.65 9.88
N HIS A 30 8.61 -11.27 8.91
CA HIS A 30 10.00 -11.70 8.81
C HIS A 30 10.89 -10.70 9.60
N THR A 31 12.03 -11.16 10.11
CA THR A 31 12.97 -10.30 10.87
C THR A 31 13.48 -9.10 10.08
N SER A 32 13.44 -9.15 8.74
CA SER A 32 13.80 -8.01 7.86
C SER A 32 12.70 -6.96 7.71
N ASP A 33 11.46 -7.27 8.12
CA ASP A 33 10.33 -6.37 7.91
C ASP A 33 10.38 -5.19 8.89
N LYS A 34 9.77 -4.07 8.47
CA LYS A 34 9.68 -2.83 9.24
C LYS A 34 8.25 -2.59 9.67
N ILE A 35 7.98 -2.75 10.95
CA ILE A 35 6.63 -2.57 11.50
C ILE A 35 6.47 -1.14 11.96
N HIS A 36 5.76 -0.33 11.18
CA HIS A 36 5.47 1.07 11.50
C HIS A 36 4.32 1.19 12.48
N ILE A 37 4.50 2.00 13.50
CA ILE A 37 3.47 2.35 14.48
C ILE A 37 3.25 3.85 14.40
N GLN A 38 2.01 4.29 14.24
CA GLN A 38 1.61 5.69 14.36
C GLN A 38 0.44 5.80 15.33
N VAL A 39 0.59 6.69 16.30
CA VAL A 39 -0.39 6.94 17.35
C VAL A 39 -0.69 8.44 17.40
N PHE A 40 -1.93 8.79 17.29
CA PHE A 40 -2.42 10.17 17.37
C PHE A 40 -2.98 10.45 18.76
N ALA A 41 -2.58 11.56 19.34
CA ALA A 41 -3.05 11.99 20.66
C ALA A 41 -3.19 13.50 20.71
N SER A 42 -4.02 14.00 21.63
CA SER A 42 -4.06 15.43 21.92
C SER A 42 -2.69 15.89 22.46
N ALA A 43 -2.30 17.11 22.20
CA ALA A 43 -1.00 17.65 22.65
C ALA A 43 -0.78 17.60 24.19
N SER A 44 -1.86 17.44 24.96
CA SER A 44 -1.84 17.30 26.41
C SER A 44 -1.82 15.86 26.92
N GLU A 45 -1.94 14.87 26.03
CA GLU A 45 -1.98 13.44 26.40
C GLU A 45 -0.60 12.81 26.21
N GLU A 46 -0.13 12.10 27.23
CA GLU A 46 1.07 11.28 27.12
C GLU A 46 0.77 9.96 26.42
N VAL A 47 1.67 9.57 25.52
CA VAL A 47 1.58 8.30 24.80
C VAL A 47 2.72 7.38 25.27
N SER A 48 2.35 6.21 25.74
CA SER A 48 3.28 5.14 26.10
C SER A 48 3.06 3.95 25.18
N VAL A 49 4.15 3.48 24.56
CA VAL A 49 4.14 2.27 23.73
C VAL A 49 5.13 1.27 24.29
N THR A 50 4.67 0.05 24.49
CA THR A 50 5.48 -1.05 25.03
C THR A 50 5.41 -2.23 24.09
N LEU A 51 6.57 -2.79 23.73
CA LEU A 51 6.69 -4.05 23.01
C LEU A 51 6.84 -5.17 24.04
N ASN A 52 5.93 -6.13 24.00
CA ASN A 52 5.95 -7.27 24.91
C ASN A 52 6.35 -8.52 24.14
N ASN A 53 7.42 -9.17 24.54
CA ASN A 53 7.81 -10.48 24.06
C ASN A 53 7.07 -11.55 24.90
N LEU A 54 6.16 -12.27 24.26
CA LEU A 54 5.30 -13.26 24.93
C LEU A 54 6.02 -14.56 25.25
N VAL A 55 7.16 -14.83 24.61
CA VAL A 55 7.97 -16.04 24.84
C VAL A 55 8.95 -15.83 25.99
N ALA A 56 9.65 -14.68 25.99
CA ALA A 56 10.61 -14.31 27.03
C ALA A 56 9.95 -13.65 28.24
N GLU A 57 8.65 -13.37 28.19
CA GLU A 57 7.88 -12.66 29.23
C GLU A 57 8.51 -11.30 29.60
N THR A 58 9.08 -10.61 28.62
CA THR A 58 9.74 -9.31 28.81
C THR A 58 8.98 -8.19 28.13
N SER A 59 9.05 -7.00 28.71
CA SER A 59 8.44 -5.80 28.16
C SER A 59 9.50 -4.72 27.98
N THR A 60 9.55 -4.13 26.80
CA THR A 60 10.50 -3.08 26.44
C THR A 60 9.73 -1.82 26.05
N HIS A 61 10.10 -0.69 26.61
CA HIS A 61 9.54 0.60 26.21
C HIS A 61 10.03 0.99 24.81
N VAL A 62 9.10 1.36 23.93
CA VAL A 62 9.40 1.80 22.56
C VAL A 62 9.65 3.30 22.56
N SER A 63 10.84 3.72 22.12
CA SER A 63 11.16 5.14 21.95
C SER A 63 10.35 5.72 20.79
N LEU A 64 9.58 6.76 21.06
CA LEU A 64 8.71 7.42 20.09
C LEU A 64 9.33 8.73 19.62
N SER A 65 9.25 8.97 18.31
CA SER A 65 9.45 10.29 17.72
C SER A 65 8.10 10.99 17.58
N THR A 66 8.11 12.31 17.52
CA THR A 66 6.89 13.10 17.39
C THR A 66 6.84 13.88 16.09
N TYR A 67 5.64 14.04 15.55
CA TYR A 67 5.34 14.88 14.43
C TYR A 67 4.11 15.73 14.75
N ASN A 68 4.21 17.04 14.55
CA ASN A 68 3.10 17.95 14.81
C ASN A 68 2.16 17.94 13.60
N GLN A 69 0.99 17.34 13.75
CA GLN A 69 -0.02 17.32 12.69
C GLN A 69 -0.78 18.65 12.61
N ASN A 70 -1.13 19.23 13.77
CA ASN A 70 -1.74 20.56 13.92
C ASN A 70 -1.60 21.00 15.39
N ASP A 71 -2.10 22.21 15.71
CA ASP A 71 -1.96 22.82 17.02
C ASP A 71 -2.51 21.98 18.20
N ASN A 72 -3.40 21.02 17.92
CA ASN A 72 -4.09 20.23 18.94
C ASN A 72 -3.74 18.72 18.90
N VAL A 73 -3.10 18.24 17.84
CA VAL A 73 -2.86 16.81 17.62
C VAL A 73 -1.40 16.56 17.31
N LEU A 74 -0.78 15.73 18.14
CA LEU A 74 0.55 15.16 17.93
C LEU A 74 0.43 13.75 17.41
N MET A 75 1.24 13.42 16.42
CA MET A 75 1.47 12.04 15.99
C MET A 75 2.78 11.56 16.59
N TYR A 76 2.70 10.44 17.31
CA TYR A 76 3.83 9.68 17.83
C TYR A 76 4.09 8.51 16.90
N TYR A 77 5.35 8.30 16.54
CA TYR A 77 5.68 7.22 15.63
C TYR A 77 6.97 6.50 16.01
N ALA A 78 7.00 5.23 15.68
CA ALA A 78 8.17 4.38 15.78
C ALA A 78 8.17 3.35 14.65
N VAL A 79 9.34 2.79 14.37
CA VAL A 79 9.53 1.66 13.47
C VAL A 79 10.19 0.55 14.25
N LEU A 80 9.49 -0.57 14.40
CA LEU A 80 10.07 -1.77 14.98
C LEU A 80 10.79 -2.54 13.87
N SER A 81 12.06 -2.83 14.07
CA SER A 81 12.90 -3.58 13.12
C SER A 81 13.97 -4.36 13.87
N GLY A 82 14.48 -5.43 13.26
CA GLY A 82 15.52 -6.26 13.86
C GLY A 82 15.05 -6.97 15.14
N LEU A 83 13.78 -7.36 15.19
CA LEU A 83 13.24 -8.15 16.28
C LEU A 83 13.73 -9.60 16.18
N ASP A 84 13.97 -10.22 17.32
CA ASP A 84 14.33 -11.64 17.41
C ASP A 84 13.10 -12.54 17.11
N ASP A 85 13.38 -13.81 16.83
CA ASP A 85 12.35 -14.82 16.61
C ASP A 85 11.53 -15.02 17.89
N ALA A 86 10.31 -14.50 17.91
CA ALA A 86 9.38 -14.65 19.03
C ALA A 86 7.95 -14.21 18.65
N LYS A 87 7.02 -14.41 19.59
CA LYS A 87 5.68 -13.82 19.55
C LYS A 87 5.65 -12.54 20.38
N TYR A 88 5.02 -11.53 19.82
CA TYR A 88 4.96 -10.19 20.39
C TYR A 88 3.54 -9.64 20.47
N THR A 89 3.33 -8.68 21.34
CA THR A 89 2.23 -7.71 21.30
C THR A 89 2.78 -6.31 21.49
N VAL A 90 2.12 -5.31 20.90
CA VAL A 90 2.38 -3.90 21.17
C VAL A 90 1.26 -3.35 22.01
N THR A 91 1.59 -2.74 23.13
CA THR A 91 0.60 -2.09 24.00
C THR A 91 0.73 -0.58 23.89
N VAL A 92 -0.37 0.10 23.55
CA VAL A 92 -0.49 1.55 23.45
C VAL A 92 -1.43 2.04 24.55
N ASN A 93 -0.93 2.79 25.52
CA ASN A 93 -1.70 3.28 26.67
C ASN A 93 -2.60 2.21 27.31
N GLY A 94 -2.07 1.00 27.51
CA GLY A 94 -2.82 -0.11 28.10
C GLY A 94 -3.67 -0.94 27.14
N ASN A 95 -3.83 -0.52 25.88
CA ASN A 95 -4.51 -1.32 24.86
C ASN A 95 -3.50 -2.15 24.07
N ALA A 96 -3.60 -3.47 24.16
CA ALA A 96 -2.72 -4.38 23.46
C ALA A 96 -3.20 -4.65 22.03
N SER A 97 -2.25 -4.79 21.10
CA SER A 97 -2.51 -5.32 19.76
C SER A 97 -2.87 -6.80 19.82
N GLU A 98 -3.42 -7.31 18.73
CA GLU A 98 -3.42 -8.76 18.51
C GLU A 98 -1.98 -9.29 18.47
N PRO A 99 -1.75 -10.55 18.88
CA PRO A 99 -0.42 -11.16 18.82
C PRO A 99 0.10 -11.25 17.39
N PHE A 100 1.39 -11.02 17.23
CA PHE A 100 2.11 -11.27 15.99
C PHE A 100 3.40 -12.05 16.25
N GLU A 101 3.83 -12.80 15.25
CA GLU A 101 5.04 -13.59 15.30
C GLU A 101 6.09 -13.00 14.36
N VAL A 102 7.32 -12.89 14.85
CA VAL A 102 8.49 -12.55 14.02
C VAL A 102 9.35 -13.80 13.92
N CYS A 103 9.79 -14.12 12.71
CA CYS A 103 10.60 -15.30 12.46
C CYS A 103 11.64 -15.02 11.36
N SER A 104 12.82 -15.56 11.52
CA SER A 104 13.95 -15.45 10.58
C SER A 104 13.95 -16.52 9.48
N SER A 105 12.98 -17.46 9.51
CA SER A 105 12.90 -18.55 8.55
C SER A 105 12.44 -18.06 7.17
N ASP A 106 13.18 -18.38 6.12
CA ASP A 106 12.81 -18.10 4.73
C ASP A 106 11.47 -18.72 4.30
N ILE A 107 10.99 -19.73 5.03
CA ILE A 107 9.67 -20.33 4.80
C ILE A 107 8.56 -19.28 4.90
N ILE A 108 8.69 -18.29 5.80
CA ILE A 108 7.72 -17.19 5.89
C ILE A 108 7.67 -16.37 4.61
N LEU A 109 8.81 -16.17 3.95
CA LEU A 109 8.89 -15.42 2.68
C LEU A 109 8.15 -16.16 1.55
N GLU A 110 8.19 -17.51 1.56
CA GLU A 110 7.51 -18.35 0.58
C GLU A 110 6.00 -18.48 0.86
N GLU A 111 5.61 -18.53 2.14
CA GLU A 111 4.22 -18.73 2.55
C GLU A 111 3.41 -17.43 2.64
N THR A 112 4.07 -16.27 2.66
CA THR A 112 3.41 -14.97 2.84
C THR A 112 3.81 -13.97 1.76
N THR A 113 2.86 -13.15 1.38
CA THR A 113 3.03 -12.02 0.46
C THR A 113 3.31 -10.75 1.24
N LEU A 114 4.33 -10.00 0.84
CA LEU A 114 4.64 -8.68 1.39
C LEU A 114 3.82 -7.61 0.68
N ILE A 115 3.01 -6.87 1.43
CA ILE A 115 2.25 -5.73 0.94
C ILE A 115 2.86 -4.45 1.52
N ARG A 116 3.35 -3.59 0.63
CA ARG A 116 3.91 -2.27 0.97
C ARG A 116 3.00 -1.18 0.45
N TYR A 117 2.81 -0.14 1.23
CA TYR A 117 1.88 0.92 0.86
C TYR A 117 2.27 2.27 1.45
N SER A 118 1.90 3.31 0.72
CA SER A 118 2.10 4.69 1.09
C SER A 118 1.12 5.60 0.34
N HIS A 119 1.17 6.90 0.60
CA HIS A 119 0.35 7.87 -0.12
C HIS A 119 1.19 9.05 -0.60
N LYS A 120 0.74 9.69 -1.68
CA LYS A 120 1.44 10.84 -2.30
C LYS A 120 1.42 12.11 -1.45
N SER A 121 0.58 12.17 -0.41
CA SER A 121 0.45 13.34 0.47
C SER A 121 -0.07 12.94 1.84
N ASN A 122 0.11 13.82 2.85
CA ASN A 122 -0.47 13.66 4.18
C ASN A 122 -1.95 14.07 4.23
N ASN A 123 -2.47 14.68 3.18
CA ASN A 123 -3.84 15.15 3.10
C ASN A 123 -4.75 14.02 2.61
N SER A 124 -4.85 12.95 3.40
CA SER A 124 -5.68 11.79 3.11
C SER A 124 -6.81 11.64 4.13
N ALA A 125 -7.87 10.96 3.72
CA ALA A 125 -8.98 10.60 4.61
C ALA A 125 -8.63 9.50 5.63
N PHE A 126 -7.35 9.12 5.74
CA PHE A 126 -6.93 7.93 6.48
C PHE A 126 -6.24 8.21 7.81
N ASP A 127 -6.25 9.43 8.31
CA ASP A 127 -5.65 9.81 9.59
C ASP A 127 -4.22 9.26 9.82
N ASN A 128 -3.46 9.05 8.74
CA ASN A 128 -2.06 8.61 8.80
C ASN A 128 -1.16 9.65 8.15
N ILE A 129 0.07 9.69 8.62
CA ILE A 129 1.12 10.57 8.07
C ILE A 129 2.05 9.74 7.20
N PHE A 130 2.10 10.07 5.92
CA PHE A 130 2.94 9.37 4.93
C PHE A 130 4.22 10.14 4.57
N TRP A 131 4.32 11.41 4.97
CA TRP A 131 5.51 12.24 4.73
C TRP A 131 5.91 12.95 6.01
N ILE A 132 7.14 12.69 6.46
CA ILE A 132 7.74 13.32 7.64
C ILE A 132 9.08 13.93 7.19
N ASN A 133 9.22 15.25 7.32
CA ASN A 133 10.43 15.99 6.91
C ASN A 133 10.90 15.58 5.50
N ASP A 134 9.99 15.66 4.52
CA ASP A 134 10.23 15.29 3.11
C ASP A 134 10.62 13.82 2.87
N THR A 135 10.52 12.98 3.89
CA THR A 135 10.78 11.55 3.79
C THR A 135 9.47 10.77 3.75
N GLN A 136 9.30 9.97 2.70
CA GLN A 136 8.13 9.12 2.54
C GLN A 136 8.16 7.95 3.54
N GLN A 137 7.09 7.76 4.27
CA GLN A 137 6.87 6.62 5.15
C GLN A 137 6.18 5.52 4.35
N VAL A 138 6.85 4.39 4.21
CA VAL A 138 6.30 3.20 3.55
C VAL A 138 5.97 2.18 4.62
N PHE A 139 4.68 1.90 4.75
CA PHE A 139 4.18 0.87 5.66
C PHE A 139 4.24 -0.48 4.96
N GLU A 140 4.43 -1.53 5.74
CA GLU A 140 4.47 -2.88 5.21
C GLU A 140 3.88 -3.89 6.19
N PHE A 141 3.23 -4.91 5.67
CA PHE A 141 2.81 -6.08 6.42
C PHE A 141 2.83 -7.32 5.53
N ARG A 142 2.88 -8.49 6.19
CA ARG A 142 2.78 -9.78 5.52
C ARG A 142 1.45 -10.44 5.82
N VAL A 143 0.97 -11.19 4.84
CA VAL A 143 -0.24 -12.00 4.95
C VAL A 143 -0.15 -13.20 4.01
N GLU A 144 -0.79 -14.29 4.38
CA GLU A 144 -0.94 -15.45 3.50
C GLU A 144 -1.82 -15.06 2.30
N ALA A 145 -1.18 -14.76 1.18
CA ALA A 145 -1.85 -14.29 -0.03
C ALA A 145 -1.11 -14.76 -1.28
N GLY A 146 -1.74 -14.59 -2.42
CA GLY A 146 -1.12 -14.85 -3.72
C GLY A 146 -2.08 -14.61 -4.87
N PHE A 147 -1.52 -14.52 -6.07
CA PHE A 147 -2.26 -14.45 -7.31
C PHE A 147 -2.41 -15.87 -7.88
N LYS A 148 -3.65 -16.29 -8.09
CA LYS A 148 -3.94 -17.61 -8.68
C LYS A 148 -4.01 -17.48 -10.20
N PRO A 149 -3.49 -18.48 -10.97
CA PRO A 149 -3.57 -18.47 -12.43
C PRO A 149 -5.00 -18.33 -12.95
N GLU A 150 -5.97 -18.97 -12.32
CA GLU A 150 -7.39 -18.87 -12.68
C GLU A 150 -8.01 -17.51 -12.39
N GLY A 151 -7.34 -16.67 -11.61
CA GLY A 151 -7.75 -15.30 -11.30
C GLY A 151 -7.23 -14.26 -12.28
N TYR A 152 -6.49 -14.69 -13.32
CA TYR A 152 -6.05 -13.82 -14.40
C TYR A 152 -7.12 -13.71 -15.49
N SER A 153 -7.39 -12.50 -15.92
CA SER A 153 -8.32 -12.24 -17.03
C SER A 153 -7.86 -11.03 -17.85
N SER A 154 -7.94 -11.17 -19.18
CA SER A 154 -7.66 -10.06 -20.11
C SER A 154 -8.93 -9.30 -20.41
N HIS A 155 -8.83 -7.99 -20.39
CA HIS A 155 -9.91 -7.04 -20.66
C HIS A 155 -9.50 -6.05 -21.74
N ILE A 156 -10.47 -5.32 -22.25
CA ILE A 156 -10.27 -4.27 -23.25
C ILE A 156 -11.01 -3.02 -22.79
N SER A 157 -10.32 -1.91 -22.74
CA SER A 157 -10.94 -0.59 -22.65
C SER A 157 -11.08 -0.05 -24.06
N ASN A 158 -12.31 0.08 -24.57
CA ASN A 158 -12.55 0.54 -25.93
C ASN A 158 -13.72 1.53 -26.01
N GLU A 159 -13.72 2.31 -27.07
CA GLU A 159 -14.84 3.17 -27.45
C GLU A 159 -15.16 2.92 -28.93
N GLN A 160 -16.44 2.74 -29.23
CA GLN A 160 -16.94 2.45 -30.58
C GLN A 160 -18.00 3.48 -30.97
N TYR A 161 -17.91 3.93 -32.20
CA TYR A 161 -18.95 4.72 -32.84
C TYR A 161 -19.80 3.85 -33.75
N ARG A 162 -21.12 4.01 -33.64
CA ARG A 162 -22.07 3.32 -34.52
C ARG A 162 -22.84 4.36 -35.35
N ASN A 163 -22.69 4.32 -36.67
CA ASN A 163 -23.38 5.23 -37.57
C ASN A 163 -24.85 4.82 -37.79
N GLN A 164 -25.61 5.63 -38.53
CA GLN A 164 -27.02 5.37 -38.82
C GLN A 164 -27.25 4.12 -39.67
N MET A 165 -26.25 3.67 -40.43
CA MET A 165 -26.27 2.45 -41.23
C MET A 165 -25.90 1.20 -40.42
N GLN A 166 -25.72 1.35 -39.09
CA GLN A 166 -25.30 0.27 -38.20
C GLN A 166 -23.85 -0.22 -38.44
N GLU A 167 -23.05 0.55 -39.15
CA GLU A 167 -21.62 0.27 -39.25
C GLU A 167 -20.93 0.70 -37.95
N ILE A 168 -20.00 -0.14 -37.47
CA ILE A 168 -19.26 0.08 -36.26
C ILE A 168 -17.85 0.50 -36.63
N GLU A 169 -17.40 1.62 -36.07
CA GLU A 169 -16.03 2.09 -36.15
C GLU A 169 -15.44 2.10 -34.74
N GLU A 170 -14.32 1.43 -34.57
CA GLU A 170 -13.59 1.41 -33.30
C GLU A 170 -12.70 2.63 -33.20
N LEU A 171 -12.96 3.51 -32.23
CA LEU A 171 -12.23 4.75 -32.04
C LEU A 171 -10.91 4.52 -31.32
N TYR A 172 -10.92 3.65 -30.31
CA TYR A 172 -9.72 3.12 -29.68
C TYR A 172 -10.02 1.79 -29.01
N ALA A 173 -8.97 0.98 -28.79
CA ALA A 173 -9.00 -0.23 -28.00
C ALA A 173 -7.64 -0.42 -27.31
N VAL A 174 -7.65 -0.52 -25.99
CA VAL A 174 -6.46 -0.75 -25.17
C VAL A 174 -6.67 -2.00 -24.33
N PRO A 175 -5.87 -3.06 -24.53
CA PRO A 175 -5.95 -4.24 -23.69
C PRO A 175 -5.34 -3.95 -22.31
N TYR A 176 -5.90 -4.57 -21.27
CA TYR A 176 -5.34 -4.59 -19.92
C TYR A 176 -5.65 -5.90 -19.23
N ASP A 177 -4.85 -6.24 -18.24
CA ASP A 177 -4.96 -7.49 -17.51
C ASP A 177 -5.39 -7.26 -16.06
N VAL A 178 -6.33 -8.07 -15.64
CA VAL A 178 -6.85 -8.08 -14.26
C VAL A 178 -6.35 -9.33 -13.55
N TYR A 179 -5.85 -9.14 -12.34
CA TYR A 179 -5.31 -10.18 -11.48
C TYR A 179 -6.15 -10.28 -10.21
N THR A 180 -6.54 -11.45 -9.83
CA THR A 180 -7.24 -11.66 -8.56
C THR A 180 -6.26 -12.02 -7.45
N LEU A 181 -6.08 -11.09 -6.51
CA LEU A 181 -5.36 -11.37 -5.27
C LEU A 181 -6.29 -12.15 -4.33
N THR A 182 -5.84 -13.31 -3.88
CA THR A 182 -6.55 -14.12 -2.88
C THR A 182 -5.74 -14.13 -1.59
N ILE A 183 -6.39 -13.80 -0.47
CA ILE A 183 -5.79 -13.75 0.86
C ILE A 183 -6.46 -14.80 1.76
N GLY A 184 -5.67 -15.45 2.61
CA GLY A 184 -6.15 -16.37 3.63
C GLY A 184 -5.68 -17.80 3.47
N SER A 185 -5.03 -18.15 2.37
CA SER A 185 -4.55 -19.51 2.07
C SER A 185 -5.56 -20.61 2.47
N SER A 186 -5.12 -21.75 3.00
CA SER A 186 -6.02 -22.84 3.46
C SER A 186 -6.63 -22.59 4.85
N LYS A 187 -6.09 -21.65 5.64
CA LYS A 187 -6.53 -21.39 7.02
C LYS A 187 -7.52 -20.23 7.11
N GLY A 188 -7.44 -19.29 6.19
CA GLY A 188 -8.20 -18.05 6.23
C GLY A 188 -7.54 -16.98 7.12
N VAL A 189 -8.08 -15.77 7.05
CA VAL A 189 -7.68 -14.61 7.85
C VAL A 189 -8.90 -13.98 8.53
N PRO A 190 -8.69 -13.23 9.62
CA PRO A 190 -9.79 -12.52 10.28
C PRO A 190 -10.45 -11.47 9.37
N TYR A 191 -11.73 -11.20 9.60
CA TYR A 191 -12.53 -10.23 8.83
C TYR A 191 -11.90 -8.83 8.75
N TRP A 192 -11.21 -8.39 9.80
CA TRP A 192 -10.61 -7.06 9.81
C TRP A 192 -9.50 -6.87 8.78
N PHE A 193 -8.87 -7.94 8.26
CA PHE A 193 -7.96 -7.86 7.12
C PHE A 193 -8.64 -7.32 5.86
N ALA A 194 -9.86 -7.75 5.56
CA ALA A 194 -10.62 -7.24 4.42
C ALA A 194 -10.87 -5.74 4.54
N LYS A 195 -11.25 -5.28 5.73
CA LYS A 195 -11.48 -3.86 6.00
C LYS A 195 -10.18 -3.05 5.87
N HIS A 196 -9.07 -3.59 6.36
CA HIS A 196 -7.76 -2.96 6.27
C HIS A 196 -7.26 -2.89 4.82
N LEU A 197 -7.33 -4.01 4.10
CA LEU A 197 -6.98 -4.08 2.69
C LEU A 197 -7.80 -3.10 1.84
N ASN A 198 -9.10 -3.02 2.08
CA ASN A 198 -9.96 -2.08 1.36
C ASN A 198 -9.53 -0.62 1.53
N ARG A 199 -8.98 -0.24 2.69
CA ARG A 199 -8.42 1.09 2.94
C ARG A 199 -7.08 1.27 2.26
N ILE A 200 -6.18 0.31 2.40
CA ILE A 200 -4.84 0.34 1.78
C ILE A 200 -4.95 0.51 0.27
N LEU A 201 -5.83 -0.25 -0.38
CA LEU A 201 -6.03 -0.18 -1.83
C LEU A 201 -6.67 1.13 -2.34
N CYS A 202 -7.00 2.06 -1.45
CA CYS A 202 -7.35 3.43 -1.80
C CYS A 202 -6.16 4.40 -1.76
N LEU A 203 -4.99 3.93 -1.33
CA LEU A 203 -3.76 4.72 -1.31
C LEU A 203 -3.14 4.83 -2.70
N SER A 204 -2.30 5.84 -2.91
CA SER A 204 -1.70 6.09 -4.22
C SER A 204 -0.52 5.18 -4.57
N MET A 205 0.01 4.45 -3.61
CA MET A 205 1.09 3.49 -3.78
C MET A 205 0.75 2.22 -3.02
N VAL A 206 0.56 1.14 -3.76
CA VAL A 206 0.43 -0.22 -3.22
C VAL A 206 1.32 -1.13 -4.03
N GLU A 207 2.19 -1.85 -3.36
CA GLU A 207 3.16 -2.77 -3.93
C GLU A 207 2.96 -4.14 -3.28
N ILE A 208 2.83 -5.17 -4.10
CA ILE A 208 2.64 -6.56 -3.68
C ILE A 208 3.79 -7.37 -4.25
N ASP A 209 4.63 -7.92 -3.39
CA ASP A 209 5.88 -8.62 -3.74
C ASP A 209 6.71 -7.88 -4.80
N GLY A 210 6.91 -6.56 -4.60
CA GLY A 210 7.74 -5.71 -5.46
C GLY A 210 7.04 -5.19 -6.72
N THR A 211 5.81 -5.63 -7.01
CA THR A 211 5.04 -5.15 -8.15
C THR A 211 3.95 -4.18 -7.71
N LYS A 212 3.83 -3.04 -8.41
CA LYS A 212 2.83 -2.02 -8.10
C LYS A 212 1.49 -2.36 -8.71
N PHE A 213 0.46 -2.32 -7.87
CA PHE A 213 -0.91 -2.58 -8.25
C PHE A 213 -1.83 -1.41 -7.91
N VAL A 214 -2.90 -1.32 -8.67
CA VAL A 214 -4.05 -0.47 -8.39
C VAL A 214 -5.30 -1.34 -8.35
N ARG A 215 -6.33 -0.84 -7.72
CA ARG A 215 -7.63 -1.52 -7.70
C ARG A 215 -8.23 -1.50 -9.10
N SER A 216 -8.73 -2.62 -9.59
CA SER A 216 -9.55 -2.65 -10.79
C SER A 216 -10.86 -1.89 -10.56
N GLU A 217 -11.38 -1.26 -11.61
CA GLU A 217 -12.54 -0.38 -11.51
C GLU A 217 -13.74 -1.07 -10.88
N GLY A 218 -14.31 -0.44 -9.84
CA GLY A 218 -15.45 -0.97 -9.10
C GLY A 218 -15.16 -2.19 -8.21
N SER A 219 -13.94 -2.70 -8.21
CA SER A 219 -13.57 -3.87 -7.39
C SER A 219 -13.55 -3.54 -5.90
N VAL A 220 -14.15 -4.42 -5.11
CA VAL A 220 -14.14 -4.40 -3.64
C VAL A 220 -13.75 -5.78 -3.11
N PRO A 221 -13.17 -5.88 -1.90
CA PRO A 221 -12.86 -7.17 -1.34
C PRO A 221 -14.11 -8.04 -1.19
N GLU A 222 -14.11 -9.19 -1.84
CA GLU A 222 -15.10 -10.24 -1.65
C GLU A 222 -14.66 -11.13 -0.50
N ILE A 223 -15.60 -11.43 0.42
CA ILE A 223 -15.29 -12.10 1.67
C ILE A 223 -16.14 -13.37 1.75
N THR A 224 -15.46 -14.52 1.87
CA THR A 224 -16.10 -15.82 1.98
C THR A 224 -15.59 -16.53 3.23
N GLN A 225 -16.49 -17.07 4.07
CA GLN A 225 -16.07 -17.87 5.22
C GLN A 225 -15.35 -19.15 4.75
N VAL A 226 -14.31 -19.54 5.48
CA VAL A 226 -13.58 -20.78 5.21
C VAL A 226 -14.50 -22.00 5.37
N ILE A 227 -15.26 -22.02 6.45
CA ILE A 227 -16.34 -22.97 6.72
C ILE A 227 -17.47 -22.22 7.44
N GLU A 228 -18.67 -22.76 7.40
CA GLU A 228 -19.82 -22.20 8.10
C GLU A 228 -19.50 -22.00 9.58
N SER A 229 -19.84 -20.84 10.10
CA SER A 229 -19.57 -20.40 11.48
C SER A 229 -18.07 -20.15 11.81
N SER A 230 -17.15 -20.27 10.85
CA SER A 230 -15.76 -19.86 11.04
C SER A 230 -15.65 -18.35 11.22
N GLN A 231 -14.65 -17.92 12.01
CA GLN A 231 -14.28 -16.52 12.13
C GLN A 231 -13.13 -16.13 11.18
N LEU A 232 -12.67 -17.08 10.39
CA LEU A 232 -11.64 -16.91 9.38
C LEU A 232 -12.29 -16.92 8.00
N PHE A 233 -11.75 -16.11 7.12
CA PHE A 233 -12.31 -15.80 5.82
C PHE A 233 -11.25 -15.90 4.74
N TYR A 234 -11.66 -16.26 3.54
CA TYR A 234 -10.95 -15.96 2.31
C TYR A 234 -11.37 -14.58 1.82
N ILE A 235 -10.41 -13.83 1.36
CA ILE A 235 -10.66 -12.51 0.79
C ILE A 235 -10.09 -12.52 -0.61
N SER A 236 -10.89 -12.13 -1.61
CA SER A 236 -10.44 -11.96 -2.98
C SER A 236 -10.72 -10.55 -3.49
N ILE A 237 -9.83 -10.01 -4.30
CA ILE A 237 -10.00 -8.70 -4.93
C ILE A 237 -9.31 -8.65 -6.27
N ALA A 238 -9.98 -8.02 -7.25
CA ALA A 238 -9.43 -7.79 -8.57
C ALA A 238 -8.55 -6.54 -8.59
N LEU A 239 -7.34 -6.68 -9.11
CA LEU A 239 -6.30 -5.67 -9.18
C LEU A 239 -5.75 -5.58 -10.60
N GLU A 240 -5.22 -4.42 -10.95
CA GLU A 240 -4.49 -4.17 -12.19
C GLU A 240 -3.06 -3.75 -11.86
N GLN A 241 -2.10 -4.16 -12.67
CA GLN A 241 -0.74 -3.65 -12.53
C GLN A 241 -0.72 -2.17 -12.94
N GLN A 242 -0.05 -1.34 -12.15
CA GLN A 242 0.08 0.08 -12.43
C GLN A 242 0.80 0.36 -13.75
N TYR A 243 1.69 -0.55 -14.14
CA TYR A 243 2.43 -0.51 -15.40
C TYR A 243 2.17 -1.83 -16.13
N ASN A 244 1.39 -1.78 -17.19
CA ASN A 244 1.22 -2.91 -18.09
C ASN A 244 2.38 -2.93 -19.06
N ASP A 245 3.22 -3.95 -19.00
CA ASP A 245 4.26 -4.18 -19.99
C ASP A 245 3.67 -4.92 -21.21
N ILE A 246 3.01 -4.17 -22.07
CA ILE A 246 2.48 -4.71 -23.33
C ILE A 246 3.63 -4.99 -24.33
N ALA A 247 4.80 -4.46 -24.11
CA ALA A 247 5.93 -4.54 -25.01
C ALA A 247 6.77 -5.81 -24.86
N GLY A 248 6.46 -6.67 -23.91
CA GLY A 248 6.80 -8.10 -23.80
C GLY A 248 8.12 -8.61 -24.35
N ILE A 249 9.17 -7.85 -24.49
CA ILE A 249 10.50 -8.33 -24.81
C ILE A 249 11.51 -7.68 -23.87
N GLY A 250 11.62 -8.23 -22.66
CA GLY A 250 12.86 -8.25 -21.90
C GLY A 250 13.51 -6.92 -21.52
N GLY A 251 12.75 -5.86 -21.34
CA GLY A 251 13.24 -4.62 -20.74
C GLY A 251 12.53 -4.40 -19.41
N THR A 252 13.28 -4.17 -18.33
CA THR A 252 12.73 -3.46 -17.18
C THR A 252 12.09 -2.18 -17.74
N PRO A 253 10.79 -1.92 -17.52
CA PRO A 253 10.23 -0.65 -17.93
C PRO A 253 11.01 0.43 -17.16
N GLU A 254 11.82 1.18 -17.88
CA GLU A 254 12.25 2.47 -17.36
C GLU A 254 10.93 3.19 -17.02
N PRO A 255 10.77 3.73 -15.81
CA PRO A 255 9.56 4.45 -15.49
C PRO A 255 9.34 5.45 -16.59
N ALA A 256 8.30 5.26 -17.39
CA ALA A 256 7.99 6.17 -18.47
C ALA A 256 7.95 7.55 -17.83
N SER A 257 8.90 8.38 -18.17
CA SER A 257 8.87 9.78 -17.79
C SER A 257 7.45 10.23 -18.13
N PRO A 258 6.67 10.76 -17.20
CA PRO A 258 5.29 11.11 -17.47
C PRO A 258 5.28 11.88 -18.79
N PRO A 259 4.38 11.57 -19.72
CA PRO A 259 4.37 12.27 -21.00
C PRO A 259 4.35 13.75 -20.68
N LEU A 260 5.36 14.45 -21.15
CA LEU A 260 5.57 15.88 -20.91
C LEU A 260 4.47 16.69 -21.59
N TYR A 261 3.23 16.51 -21.17
CA TYR A 261 2.19 17.45 -21.49
C TYR A 261 2.42 18.73 -20.68
N GLY A 262 3.21 19.63 -21.27
CA GLY A 262 3.40 20.99 -20.77
C GLY A 262 4.60 21.26 -19.88
N ALA A 263 5.55 20.33 -19.69
CA ALA A 263 6.81 20.64 -19.05
C ALA A 263 7.96 20.58 -20.06
N PHE A 264 8.59 21.72 -20.33
CA PHE A 264 9.83 21.76 -21.11
C PHE A 264 11.00 21.57 -20.16
N VAL A 265 11.78 20.51 -20.35
CA VAL A 265 13.08 20.39 -19.65
C VAL A 265 14.09 21.22 -20.43
N ILE A 266 14.46 22.36 -19.87
CA ILE A 266 15.49 23.22 -20.43
C ILE A 266 16.81 22.84 -19.78
N ASN A 267 17.64 22.08 -20.49
CA ASN A 267 18.99 21.74 -20.04
C ASN A 267 19.91 22.92 -20.28
N ASN A 268 20.64 23.36 -19.24
CA ASN A 268 21.66 24.40 -19.29
C ASN A 268 21.14 25.78 -19.77
N ALA A 269 19.88 26.12 -19.51
CA ALA A 269 19.41 27.48 -19.78
C ALA A 269 20.08 28.48 -18.88
N THR A 270 20.52 29.59 -19.46
CA THR A 270 21.00 30.78 -18.74
C THR A 270 19.97 31.88 -18.81
N ASP A 271 20.01 32.79 -17.84
CA ASP A 271 19.05 33.90 -17.75
C ASP A 271 19.03 34.73 -19.05
N GLY A 272 17.85 34.99 -19.58
CA GLY A 272 17.63 35.73 -20.84
C GLY A 272 17.62 34.90 -22.13
N GLN A 273 17.71 33.56 -22.06
CA GLN A 273 17.55 32.72 -23.23
C GLN A 273 16.08 32.49 -23.59
N LEU A 274 15.80 32.40 -24.88
CA LEU A 274 14.46 32.08 -25.44
C LEU A 274 14.46 30.67 -26.03
N LEU A 275 13.28 30.05 -26.07
CA LEU A 275 13.05 28.77 -26.73
C LEU A 275 12.63 29.01 -28.18
N GLN A 276 13.32 28.41 -29.11
CA GLN A 276 12.98 28.42 -30.52
C GLN A 276 12.72 27.00 -31.02
N PHE A 277 11.60 26.77 -31.69
CA PHE A 277 11.35 25.51 -32.37
C PHE A 277 12.11 25.43 -33.67
N LYS A 278 12.93 24.38 -33.85
CA LYS A 278 13.62 24.08 -35.11
C LYS A 278 12.94 22.89 -35.79
N ALA A 279 12.29 23.16 -36.91
CA ALA A 279 11.53 22.16 -37.67
C ALA A 279 12.42 21.03 -38.22
N ASP A 280 13.67 21.35 -38.58
CA ASP A 280 14.67 20.38 -39.05
C ASP A 280 15.09 19.35 -38.00
N LYS A 281 14.94 19.68 -36.72
CA LYS A 281 15.22 18.79 -35.58
C LYS A 281 14.01 18.31 -34.82
N SER A 282 12.82 18.82 -35.17
CA SER A 282 11.56 18.57 -34.47
C SER A 282 11.69 18.77 -32.94
N ALA A 283 12.45 19.77 -32.54
CA ALA A 283 12.80 20.03 -31.14
C ALA A 283 12.89 21.54 -30.84
N PHE A 284 12.69 21.89 -29.58
CA PHE A 284 13.00 23.22 -29.06
C PHE A 284 14.48 23.31 -28.69
N THR A 285 15.11 24.43 -29.01
CA THR A 285 16.49 24.73 -28.63
C THR A 285 16.56 26.08 -27.94
N ASN A 286 17.51 26.21 -26.98
CA ASN A 286 17.78 27.48 -26.33
C ASN A 286 18.56 28.39 -27.30
N VAL A 287 18.09 29.61 -27.46
CA VAL A 287 18.75 30.64 -28.28
C VAL A 287 18.83 31.97 -27.53
N THR A 288 19.91 32.69 -27.74
CA THR A 288 20.08 34.04 -27.14
C THR A 288 19.45 35.14 -27.99
N THR A 289 19.18 34.86 -29.27
CA THR A 289 18.52 35.75 -30.23
C THR A 289 17.59 34.95 -31.11
N VAL A 290 16.40 35.48 -31.35
CA VAL A 290 15.46 34.92 -32.32
C VAL A 290 15.84 35.53 -33.68
N GLU A 291 16.23 34.71 -34.65
CA GLU A 291 16.31 35.15 -36.04
C GLU A 291 14.88 35.40 -36.55
N VAL A 292 14.63 36.63 -37.01
CA VAL A 292 13.35 37.08 -37.56
C VAL A 292 13.33 36.77 -39.06
#